data_af777b08a9cd153129a0000220abf952
#
_entry.id   af777b08a9cd153129a0000220abf952
#
_cell.length_a   1.000
_cell.length_b   1.000
_cell.length_c   1.000
_cell.angle_alpha   90.00
_cell.angle_beta   90.00
_cell.angle_gamma   90.00
#
_symmetry.space_group_name_H-M   'P 1'
#
loop_
_entity.id
_entity.type
_entity.pdbx_description
1 polymer ?
#
loop_
_entity_poly.entity_id
_entity_poly.type
_entity_poly.pdbx_seq_one_letter_code
_entity_poly.pdbx_strand_id
1 'polypeptide(L)'
;MVKGIALLPGVTLWQEKFSRAEQQVLLSDVLARLEIAPLYRPRMPGSDKEFSVEESNFGPLGWISDKSGYRYQANHPVTGMPWPDIPPLLMELWREIAHAAEVECCLVNLYRDSARMGLHQDKNEGDFSAPVVSVSLGDEALFRIGGETRRGTTQSVKL
;
A
#
# COMPACT_ATOMS: atom_id res chain seq x y z
N MET A 1 22.05 -7.96 -6.85
CA MET A 1 20.60 -8.23 -6.61
C MET A 1 20.41 -8.53 -5.13
N VAL A 2 19.57 -7.76 -4.44
CA VAL A 2 19.29 -7.98 -3.01
C VAL A 2 18.52 -9.29 -2.87
N LYS A 3 18.99 -10.19 -1.99
CA LYS A 3 18.38 -11.51 -1.79
C LYS A 3 17.17 -11.38 -0.86
N GLY A 4 16.03 -11.90 -1.28
CA GLY A 4 14.83 -11.96 -0.43
C GLY A 4 15.00 -12.93 0.73
N ILE A 5 14.45 -12.59 1.87
CA ILE A 5 14.42 -13.39 3.11
C ILE A 5 13.01 -13.95 3.25
N ALA A 6 12.85 -15.27 3.19
CA ALA A 6 11.55 -15.90 3.46
C ALA A 6 11.25 -15.78 4.96
N LEU A 7 10.20 -15.03 5.31
CA LEU A 7 9.75 -14.87 6.71
C LEU A 7 8.76 -15.97 7.11
N LEU A 8 7.81 -16.23 6.24
CA LEU A 8 6.75 -17.23 6.39
C LEU A 8 6.43 -17.82 5.01
N PRO A 9 5.73 -18.95 4.90
CA PRO A 9 5.21 -19.39 3.62
C PRO A 9 4.41 -18.30 2.92
N GLY A 10 4.81 -17.96 1.70
CA GLY A 10 4.18 -16.89 0.90
C GLY A 10 4.60 -15.45 1.26
N VAL A 11 5.49 -15.25 2.23
CA VAL A 11 5.96 -13.91 2.62
C VAL A 11 7.47 -13.79 2.49
N THR A 12 7.92 -12.88 1.64
CA THR A 12 9.33 -12.59 1.41
C THR A 12 9.62 -11.12 1.72
N LEU A 13 10.69 -10.87 2.47
CA LEU A 13 11.19 -9.53 2.78
C LEU A 13 12.48 -9.26 2.01
N TRP A 14 12.57 -8.11 1.37
CA TRP A 14 13.78 -7.55 0.78
C TRP A 14 14.19 -6.31 1.55
N GLN A 15 15.12 -6.46 2.47
CA GLN A 15 15.68 -5.32 3.20
C GLN A 15 16.59 -4.51 2.27
N GLU A 16 16.53 -3.19 2.37
CA GLU A 16 17.35 -2.28 1.57
C GLU A 16 17.28 -2.56 0.04
N LYS A 17 16.07 -2.93 -0.43
CA LYS A 17 15.84 -3.23 -1.85
C LYS A 17 16.23 -2.06 -2.75
N PHE A 18 15.96 -0.84 -2.32
CA PHE A 18 16.30 0.40 -3.00
C PHE A 18 17.51 1.06 -2.35
N SER A 19 18.47 1.48 -3.16
CA SER A 19 19.53 2.38 -2.74
C SER A 19 18.98 3.71 -2.22
N ARG A 20 19.75 4.45 -1.45
CA ARG A 20 19.31 5.76 -0.94
C ARG A 20 18.94 6.74 -2.05
N ALA A 21 19.63 6.69 -3.18
CA ALA A 21 19.30 7.52 -4.34
C ALA A 21 17.93 7.14 -4.93
N GLU A 22 17.65 5.85 -5.09
CA GLU A 22 16.36 5.35 -5.56
C GLU A 22 15.22 5.68 -4.58
N GLN A 23 15.46 5.58 -3.27
CA GLN A 23 14.50 6.00 -2.27
C GLN A 23 14.15 7.50 -2.38
N GLN A 24 15.13 8.36 -2.63
CA GLN A 24 14.92 9.79 -2.83
C GLN A 24 14.14 10.09 -4.11
N VAL A 25 14.43 9.39 -5.20
CA VAL A 25 13.68 9.49 -6.45
C VAL A 25 12.23 9.07 -6.23
N LEU A 26 12.02 7.91 -5.59
CA LEU A 26 10.68 7.42 -5.30
C LEU A 26 9.90 8.37 -4.40
N LEU A 27 10.53 8.91 -3.36
CA LEU A 27 9.89 9.89 -2.47
C LEU A 27 9.48 11.15 -3.24
N SER A 28 10.36 11.69 -4.09
CA SER A 28 10.05 12.86 -4.92
C SER A 28 8.90 12.58 -5.88
N ASP A 29 8.87 11.41 -6.50
CA ASP A 29 7.80 10.97 -7.39
C ASP A 29 6.45 10.84 -6.67
N VAL A 30 6.46 10.27 -5.46
CA VAL A 30 5.26 10.15 -4.62
C VAL A 30 4.75 11.53 -4.22
N LEU A 31 5.61 12.42 -3.73
CA LEU A 31 5.22 13.77 -3.30
C LEU A 31 4.62 14.59 -4.45
N ALA A 32 5.21 14.53 -5.66
CA ALA A 32 4.67 15.22 -6.83
C ALA A 32 3.25 14.71 -7.20
N ARG A 33 3.01 13.41 -7.06
CA ARG A 33 1.69 12.81 -7.32
C ARG A 33 0.67 13.15 -6.25
N LEU A 34 1.10 13.31 -5.01
CA LEU A 34 0.22 13.74 -3.92
C LEU A 34 -0.23 15.20 -4.05
N GLU A 35 0.44 16.02 -4.87
CA GLU A 35 -0.10 17.34 -5.25
C GLU A 35 -1.33 17.22 -6.17
N ILE A 36 -1.39 16.16 -6.99
CA ILE A 36 -2.52 15.88 -7.90
C ILE A 36 -3.63 15.11 -7.17
N ALA A 37 -3.25 14.10 -6.40
CA ALA A 37 -4.14 13.24 -5.60
C ALA A 37 -3.77 13.37 -4.12
N PRO A 38 -4.24 14.43 -3.43
CA PRO A 38 -3.85 14.72 -2.05
C PRO A 38 -4.27 13.61 -1.09
N LEU A 39 -3.50 13.46 -0.01
CA LEU A 39 -3.84 12.57 1.09
C LEU A 39 -5.20 12.96 1.71
N TYR A 40 -5.98 11.97 2.04
CA TYR A 40 -7.24 12.11 2.76
C TYR A 40 -7.38 11.00 3.79
N ARG A 41 -8.30 11.11 4.72
CA ARG A 41 -8.60 10.07 5.69
C ARG A 41 -9.84 9.29 5.26
N PRO A 42 -9.69 7.99 4.92
CA PRO A 42 -10.83 7.13 4.67
C PRO A 42 -11.72 7.00 5.91
N ARG A 43 -12.95 6.54 5.71
CA ARG A 43 -13.92 6.33 6.77
C ARG A 43 -14.36 4.88 6.86
N MET A 44 -14.60 4.43 8.08
CA MET A 44 -15.10 3.07 8.33
C MET A 44 -16.52 2.93 7.80
N PRO A 45 -16.81 1.87 7.03
CA PRO A 45 -18.18 1.57 6.62
C PRO A 45 -19.13 1.48 7.84
N GLY A 46 -20.31 2.06 7.70
CA GLY A 46 -21.36 2.02 8.72
C GLY A 46 -21.16 2.97 9.90
N SER A 47 -19.96 3.13 10.45
CA SER A 47 -19.70 3.98 11.61
C SER A 47 -19.30 5.41 11.27
N ASP A 48 -18.90 5.66 10.04
CA ASP A 48 -18.37 6.94 9.54
C ASP A 48 -17.14 7.49 10.32
N LYS A 49 -16.49 6.63 11.12
CA LYS A 49 -15.27 6.97 11.86
C LYS A 49 -14.08 7.06 10.92
N GLU A 50 -13.31 8.14 11.01
CA GLU A 50 -12.09 8.31 10.24
C GLU A 50 -10.99 7.31 10.63
N PHE A 51 -10.22 6.87 9.62
CA PHE A 51 -8.99 6.14 9.85
C PHE A 51 -7.94 7.05 10.51
N SER A 52 -7.02 6.47 11.26
CA SER A 52 -5.86 7.20 11.77
C SER A 52 -4.78 7.40 10.69
N VAL A 53 -4.80 6.59 9.65
CA VAL A 53 -3.89 6.62 8.50
C VAL A 53 -4.45 7.55 7.43
N GLU A 54 -3.59 8.36 6.84
CA GLU A 54 -3.92 9.15 5.65
C GLU A 54 -3.56 8.33 4.40
N GLU A 55 -4.44 8.36 3.40
CA GLU A 55 -4.30 7.54 2.21
C GLU A 55 -4.42 8.35 0.92
N SER A 56 -3.84 7.83 -0.14
CA SER A 56 -4.06 8.21 -1.53
C SER A 56 -3.83 7.00 -2.42
N ASN A 57 -4.02 7.14 -3.72
CA ASN A 57 -3.78 6.06 -4.68
C ASN A 57 -3.14 6.59 -5.95
N PHE A 58 -2.46 5.67 -6.67
CA PHE A 58 -1.94 5.88 -8.02
C PHE A 58 -2.34 4.70 -8.91
N GLY A 59 -2.52 4.95 -10.18
CA GLY A 59 -2.89 3.95 -11.18
C GLY A 59 -4.30 4.15 -11.75
N PRO A 60 -4.76 3.24 -12.61
CA PRO A 60 -6.09 3.29 -13.21
C PRO A 60 -7.23 3.30 -12.20
N LEU A 61 -7.04 2.60 -11.09
CA LEU A 61 -7.99 2.48 -9.98
C LEU A 61 -7.36 2.88 -8.65
N GLY A 62 -8.16 3.31 -7.71
CA GLY A 62 -7.78 3.53 -6.32
C GLY A 62 -8.74 2.84 -5.37
N TRP A 63 -8.20 2.19 -4.34
CA TRP A 63 -9.00 1.65 -3.26
C TRP A 63 -9.49 2.78 -2.36
N ILE A 64 -10.78 2.78 -2.05
CA ILE A 64 -11.37 3.75 -1.15
C ILE A 64 -12.29 3.09 -0.14
N SER A 65 -12.44 3.75 1.01
CA SER A 65 -13.37 3.38 2.07
C SER A 65 -14.16 4.60 2.51
N ASP A 66 -15.46 4.48 2.50
CA ASP A 66 -16.38 5.47 3.02
C ASP A 66 -17.61 4.80 3.64
N LYS A 67 -18.59 5.60 4.03
CA LYS A 67 -19.84 5.12 4.63
C LYS A 67 -20.55 4.06 3.80
N SER A 68 -20.38 4.07 2.47
CA SER A 68 -21.01 3.12 1.54
C SER A 68 -20.27 1.78 1.44
N GLY A 69 -19.06 1.68 1.98
CA GLY A 69 -18.25 0.47 1.96
C GLY A 69 -16.90 0.63 1.29
N TYR A 70 -16.26 -0.51 1.04
CA TYR A 70 -14.98 -0.62 0.33
C TYR A 70 -15.22 -0.80 -1.16
N ARG A 71 -14.43 -0.13 -2.00
CA ARG A 71 -14.47 -0.31 -3.45
C ARG A 71 -13.21 0.23 -4.14
N TYR A 72 -13.02 -0.21 -5.38
CA TYR A 72 -12.10 0.42 -6.32
C TYR A 72 -12.85 1.41 -7.21
N GLN A 73 -12.27 2.57 -7.44
CA GLN A 73 -12.82 3.58 -8.34
C GLN A 73 -11.72 4.36 -9.07
N ALA A 74 -12.06 4.93 -10.23
CA ALA A 74 -11.10 5.61 -11.10
C ALA A 74 -10.71 7.02 -10.64
N ASN A 75 -11.50 7.63 -9.74
CA ASN A 75 -11.31 9.04 -9.35
C ASN A 75 -11.12 9.20 -7.85
N HIS A 76 -10.33 10.17 -7.49
CA HIS A 76 -10.10 10.60 -6.10
C HIS A 76 -11.41 11.05 -5.44
N PRO A 77 -11.75 10.56 -4.22
CA PRO A 77 -13.07 10.79 -3.60
C PRO A 77 -13.32 12.25 -3.19
N VAL A 78 -12.28 13.05 -3.01
CA VAL A 78 -12.40 14.45 -2.59
C VAL A 78 -12.30 15.40 -3.78
N THR A 79 -11.33 15.19 -4.66
CA THR A 79 -11.10 16.10 -5.80
C THR A 79 -11.92 15.75 -7.04
N GLY A 80 -12.36 14.50 -7.16
CA GLY A 80 -13.04 13.99 -8.36
C GLY A 80 -12.11 13.76 -9.56
N MET A 81 -10.83 14.06 -9.43
CA MET A 81 -9.84 13.89 -10.51
C MET A 81 -9.38 12.43 -10.63
N PRO A 82 -9.00 11.97 -11.83
CA PRO A 82 -8.35 10.69 -12.00
C PRO A 82 -7.09 10.57 -11.13
N TRP A 83 -6.79 9.35 -10.71
CA TRP A 83 -5.54 9.06 -10.01
C TRP A 83 -4.35 9.26 -10.97
N PRO A 84 -3.22 9.81 -10.48
CA PRO A 84 -1.99 9.88 -11.28
C PRO A 84 -1.39 8.49 -11.50
N ASP A 85 -0.54 8.37 -12.51
CA ASP A 85 0.15 7.12 -12.81
C ASP A 85 1.02 6.62 -11.66
N ILE A 86 1.18 5.31 -11.56
CA ILE A 86 2.09 4.68 -10.59
C ILE A 86 3.53 5.11 -10.89
N PRO A 87 4.35 5.46 -9.86
CA PRO A 87 5.76 5.78 -10.06
C PRO A 87 6.51 4.72 -10.87
N PRO A 88 7.35 5.13 -11.84
CA PRO A 88 8.08 4.18 -12.72
C PRO A 88 8.87 3.13 -11.95
N LEU A 89 9.57 3.54 -10.88
CA LEU A 89 10.37 2.63 -10.05
C LEU A 89 9.51 1.53 -9.39
N LEU A 90 8.27 1.84 -9.01
CA LEU A 90 7.34 0.83 -8.49
C LEU A 90 6.82 -0.09 -9.59
N MET A 91 6.64 0.42 -10.80
CA MET A 91 6.28 -0.41 -11.96
C MET A 91 7.40 -1.37 -12.35
N GLU A 92 8.66 -0.97 -12.23
CA GLU A 92 9.82 -1.83 -12.45
C GLU A 92 9.89 -2.93 -11.38
N LEU A 93 9.72 -2.56 -10.11
CA LEU A 93 9.67 -3.51 -9.00
C LEU A 93 8.52 -4.52 -9.18
N TRP A 94 7.34 -4.06 -9.58
CA TRP A 94 6.21 -4.93 -9.84
C TRP A 94 6.51 -5.97 -10.93
N ARG A 95 7.09 -5.55 -12.05
CA ARG A 95 7.47 -6.47 -13.14
C ARG A 95 8.51 -7.48 -12.70
N GLU A 96 9.44 -7.07 -11.82
CA GLU A 96 10.46 -7.97 -11.26
C GLU A 96 9.84 -9.05 -10.36
N ILE A 97 8.84 -8.72 -9.55
CA ILE A 97 8.27 -9.60 -8.53
C ILE A 97 7.05 -10.38 -9.03
N ALA A 98 6.12 -9.71 -9.69
CA ALA A 98 4.83 -10.27 -10.10
C ALA A 98 4.86 -10.93 -11.49
N HIS A 99 5.92 -10.76 -12.23
CA HIS A 99 6.26 -11.37 -13.53
C HIS A 99 5.30 -11.15 -14.70
N ALA A 100 4.00 -11.20 -14.55
CA ALA A 100 3.07 -11.08 -15.68
C ALA A 100 1.73 -10.43 -15.33
N ALA A 101 1.43 -10.22 -14.05
CA ALA A 101 0.18 -9.60 -13.64
C ALA A 101 0.20 -8.09 -13.94
N GLU A 102 -0.90 -7.57 -14.45
CA GLU A 102 -1.10 -6.12 -14.54
C GLU A 102 -1.40 -5.56 -13.14
N VAL A 103 -0.87 -4.37 -12.85
CA VAL A 103 -1.17 -3.64 -11.62
C VAL A 103 -2.18 -2.54 -11.92
N GLU A 104 -3.27 -2.51 -11.19
CA GLU A 104 -4.35 -1.54 -11.39
C GLU A 104 -4.40 -0.48 -10.29
N CYS A 105 -3.80 -0.75 -9.12
CA CYS A 105 -3.86 0.12 -7.97
C CYS A 105 -2.53 0.11 -7.19
N CYS A 106 -2.07 1.28 -6.82
CA CYS A 106 -0.99 1.48 -5.86
C CYS A 106 -1.52 2.34 -4.71
N LEU A 107 -1.89 1.71 -3.60
CA LEU A 107 -2.34 2.40 -2.40
C LEU A 107 -1.16 3.05 -1.67
N VAL A 108 -1.29 4.30 -1.31
CA VAL A 108 -0.33 5.05 -0.50
C VAL A 108 -0.88 5.23 0.90
N ASN A 109 -0.14 4.78 1.90
CA ASN A 109 -0.47 4.95 3.31
C ASN A 109 0.57 5.85 3.98
N LEU A 110 0.14 6.94 4.59
CA LEU A 110 1.00 7.78 5.42
C LEU A 110 0.65 7.59 6.89
N TYR A 111 1.64 7.12 7.65
CA TYR A 111 1.55 6.96 9.09
C TYR A 111 2.26 8.12 9.78
N ARG A 112 1.54 8.88 10.60
CA ARG A 112 2.09 9.95 11.45
C ARG A 112 1.78 9.67 12.90
N ASP A 113 2.70 10.02 13.79
CA ASP A 113 2.54 9.90 15.23
C ASP A 113 2.10 8.49 15.67
N SER A 114 0.91 8.37 16.21
CA SER A 114 0.33 7.11 16.68
C SER A 114 -0.59 6.42 15.64
N ALA A 115 -0.58 6.87 14.39
CA ALA A 115 -1.40 6.25 13.34
C ALA A 115 -1.02 4.78 13.14
N ARG A 116 -2.03 3.95 12.99
CA ARG A 116 -1.84 2.50 12.81
C ARG A 116 -3.00 1.89 12.03
N MET A 117 -2.68 0.82 11.35
CA MET A 117 -3.67 -0.04 10.70
C MET A 117 -3.80 -1.35 11.48
N GLY A 118 -5.03 -1.76 11.77
CA GLY A 118 -5.29 -3.03 12.43
C GLY A 118 -5.01 -4.23 11.52
N LEU A 119 -4.90 -5.42 12.11
CA LEU A 119 -4.79 -6.67 11.35
C LEU A 119 -6.02 -6.84 10.45
N HIS A 120 -5.77 -7.02 9.17
CA HIS A 120 -6.79 -7.24 8.13
C HIS A 120 -6.26 -8.16 7.04
N GLN A 121 -7.11 -8.54 6.13
CA GLN A 121 -6.76 -9.25 4.90
C GLN A 121 -7.30 -8.44 3.73
N ASP A 122 -6.52 -8.35 2.65
CA ASP A 122 -6.95 -7.74 1.40
C ASP A 122 -7.86 -8.71 0.65
N LYS A 123 -9.16 -8.62 0.93
CA LYS A 123 -10.18 -9.55 0.39
C LYS A 123 -10.93 -9.02 -0.82
N ASN A 124 -10.71 -7.77 -1.19
CA ASN A 124 -11.43 -7.12 -2.28
C ASN A 124 -10.67 -7.21 -3.61
N GLU A 125 -9.72 -8.15 -3.70
CA GLU A 125 -8.94 -8.38 -4.91
C GLU A 125 -9.72 -9.23 -5.92
N GLY A 126 -9.62 -8.87 -7.20
CA GLY A 126 -10.19 -9.65 -8.29
C GLY A 126 -9.39 -10.91 -8.63
N ASP A 127 -8.08 -10.87 -8.40
CA ASP A 127 -7.16 -11.99 -8.65
C ASP A 127 -6.26 -12.23 -7.43
N PHE A 128 -6.56 -13.28 -6.69
CA PHE A 128 -5.75 -13.71 -5.53
C PHE A 128 -4.45 -14.44 -5.90
N SER A 129 -4.20 -14.70 -7.16
CA SER A 129 -2.92 -15.28 -7.62
C SER A 129 -1.81 -14.23 -7.73
N ALA A 130 -2.18 -12.95 -7.88
CA ALA A 130 -1.23 -11.85 -7.88
C ALA A 130 -0.73 -11.55 -6.45
N PRO A 131 0.58 -11.25 -6.26
CA PRO A 131 1.10 -10.89 -4.95
C PRO A 131 0.66 -9.49 -4.54
N VAL A 132 0.63 -9.23 -3.23
CA VAL A 132 0.63 -7.87 -2.69
C VAL A 132 2.08 -7.46 -2.46
N VAL A 133 2.54 -6.40 -3.11
CA VAL A 133 3.88 -5.84 -2.93
C VAL A 133 3.78 -4.58 -2.08
N SER A 134 4.44 -4.58 -0.92
CA SER A 134 4.48 -3.43 -0.02
C SER A 134 5.88 -2.82 0.02
N VAL A 135 5.99 -1.53 -0.16
CA VAL A 135 7.23 -0.76 -0.05
C VAL A 135 7.11 0.19 1.13
N SER A 136 8.05 0.12 2.07
CA SER A 136 8.12 1.00 3.22
C SER A 136 9.28 1.98 3.07
N LEU A 137 9.01 3.26 3.30
CA LEU A 137 9.98 4.35 3.27
C LEU A 137 9.83 5.20 4.54
N GLY A 138 10.92 5.71 5.06
CA GLY A 138 10.95 6.63 6.19
C GLY A 138 11.48 5.98 7.47
N ASP A 139 10.85 6.31 8.58
CA ASP A 139 11.25 5.78 9.88
C ASP A 139 10.86 4.30 10.06
N GLU A 140 11.54 3.63 10.98
CA GLU A 140 11.28 2.23 11.32
C GLU A 140 9.81 2.04 11.75
N ALA A 141 9.17 1.04 11.21
CA ALA A 141 7.80 0.65 11.54
C ALA A 141 7.70 -0.82 11.92
N LEU A 142 6.78 -1.14 12.82
CA LEU A 142 6.49 -2.52 13.20
C LEU A 142 5.40 -3.09 12.28
N PHE A 143 5.78 -4.05 11.45
CA PHE A 143 4.87 -4.78 10.59
C PHE A 143 4.51 -6.13 11.22
N ARG A 144 3.22 -6.44 11.32
CA ARG A 144 2.71 -7.66 11.95
C ARG A 144 2.07 -8.55 10.90
N ILE A 145 2.52 -9.80 10.87
CA ILE A 145 2.03 -10.82 9.93
C ILE A 145 1.30 -11.89 10.74
N GLY A 146 0.06 -12.17 10.40
CA GLY A 146 -0.75 -13.22 11.02
C GLY A 146 -1.11 -14.32 10.04
N GLY A 147 -1.82 -15.33 10.53
CA GLY A 147 -2.46 -16.35 9.70
C GLY A 147 -3.82 -15.90 9.18
N GLU A 148 -4.64 -16.85 8.75
CA GLU A 148 -5.95 -16.59 8.15
C GLU A 148 -7.01 -16.06 9.13
N THR A 149 -6.74 -16.09 10.43
CA THR A 149 -7.67 -15.62 11.47
C THR A 149 -7.06 -14.50 12.31
N ARG A 150 -7.90 -13.54 12.73
CA ARG A 150 -7.46 -12.42 13.59
C ARG A 150 -6.97 -12.84 14.99
N ARG A 151 -7.34 -14.03 15.46
CA ARG A 151 -7.02 -14.54 16.80
C ARG A 151 -5.81 -15.47 16.84
N GLY A 152 -5.17 -15.71 15.70
CA GLY A 152 -3.97 -16.53 15.61
C GLY A 152 -2.71 -15.82 16.13
N THR A 153 -1.63 -16.58 16.24
CA THR A 153 -0.30 -16.04 16.53
C THR A 153 0.15 -15.10 15.40
N THR A 154 0.86 -14.04 15.75
CA THR A 154 1.44 -13.10 14.80
C THR A 154 2.95 -13.07 14.95
N GLN A 155 3.65 -12.91 13.83
CA GLN A 155 5.06 -12.58 13.77
C GLN A 155 5.19 -11.08 13.51
N SER A 156 6.13 -10.42 14.19
CA SER A 156 6.43 -9.01 13.95
C SER A 156 7.79 -8.87 13.30
N VAL A 157 7.88 -7.96 12.35
CA VAL A 157 9.13 -7.58 11.70
C VAL A 157 9.24 -6.06 11.71
N LYS A 158 10.46 -5.55 11.85
CA LYS A 158 10.75 -4.12 11.68
C LYS A 158 11.07 -3.87 10.21
N LEU A 159 10.43 -2.87 9.66
CA LEU A 159 10.62 -2.39 8.28
C LEU A 159 11.37 -1.09 8.31
#